data_8d81d7370faf18b061ea80d60ceda630
#
_entry.id   8d81d7370faf18b061ea80d60ceda630
#
_cell.length_a   1.000
_cell.length_b   1.000
_cell.length_c   1.000
_cell.angle_alpha   90.00
_cell.angle_beta   90.00
_cell.angle_gamma   90.00
#
_symmetry.space_group_name_H-M   'P 1'
#
loop_
_entity.id
_entity.type
_entity.pdbx_description
1 polymer ?
#
loop_
_entity_poly.entity_id
_entity_poly.type
_entity_poly.pdbx_seq_one_letter_code
_entity_poly.pdbx_strand_id
1 'polypeptide(L)'
;MQYGVLCLLPPAAMLIFALKTKKSFEALIFGTLVAYLIMYKAAFIGPWCDLLLSEISNADNQYILLLCGLFGGFIFLLREAKGTLGFSNLLSRFCKNERITMMMSVFLGIIIFVDDYLNIMTVGTCMKDVCDKRKVPRQALAYIIDSTGAPVCALIPFSTWV
;
A
#
# COMPACT_ATOMS: atom_id res chain seq x y z
N MET A 1 28.67 14.11 -11.34
CA MET A 1 28.76 13.30 -12.55
C MET A 1 27.38 13.28 -13.20
N GLN A 2 27.27 13.70 -14.47
CA GLN A 2 25.98 13.67 -15.18
C GLN A 2 25.85 12.30 -15.84
N TYR A 3 25.04 11.44 -15.24
CA TYR A 3 24.79 10.09 -15.79
C TYR A 3 23.80 10.09 -16.97
N GLY A 4 23.22 11.24 -17.33
CA GLY A 4 22.35 11.41 -18.50
C GLY A 4 21.28 10.32 -18.60
N VAL A 5 21.19 9.67 -19.78
CA VAL A 5 20.22 8.61 -20.05
C VAL A 5 20.44 7.35 -19.19
N LEU A 6 21.64 7.13 -18.65
CA LEU A 6 21.92 5.99 -17.75
C LEU A 6 21.08 6.02 -16.45
N CYS A 7 20.61 7.19 -16.02
CA CYS A 7 19.71 7.30 -14.85
C CYS A 7 18.34 6.63 -15.07
N LEU A 8 17.94 6.40 -16.31
CA LEU A 8 16.68 5.72 -16.63
C LEU A 8 16.79 4.19 -16.54
N LEU A 9 18.01 3.66 -16.52
CA LEU A 9 18.27 2.23 -16.54
C LEU A 9 17.80 1.51 -15.26
N PRO A 10 18.06 2.02 -14.03
CA PRO A 10 17.55 1.41 -12.80
C PRO A 10 16.00 1.35 -12.70
N PRO A 11 15.24 2.43 -12.96
CA PRO A 11 13.79 2.36 -12.98
C PRO A 11 13.24 1.42 -14.05
N ALA A 12 13.84 1.40 -15.26
CA ALA A 12 13.42 0.51 -16.32
C ALA A 12 13.68 -0.97 -15.95
N ALA A 13 14.85 -1.27 -15.38
CA ALA A 13 15.18 -2.62 -14.91
C ALA A 13 14.24 -3.08 -13.80
N MET A 14 13.91 -2.20 -12.85
CA MET A 14 12.95 -2.46 -11.78
C MET A 14 11.56 -2.79 -12.35
N LEU A 15 11.06 -1.99 -13.30
CA LEU A 15 9.74 -2.22 -13.93
C LEU A 15 9.70 -3.54 -14.70
N ILE A 16 10.72 -3.83 -15.50
CA ILE A 16 10.81 -5.08 -16.26
C ILE A 16 10.84 -6.28 -15.32
N PHE A 17 11.60 -6.19 -14.23
CA PHE A 17 11.69 -7.24 -13.23
C PHE A 17 10.35 -7.42 -12.49
N ALA A 18 9.69 -6.32 -12.07
CA ALA A 18 8.38 -6.35 -11.42
C ALA A 18 7.30 -6.99 -12.30
N LEU A 19 7.26 -6.64 -13.60
CA LEU A 19 6.29 -7.20 -14.54
C LEU A 19 6.51 -8.70 -14.77
N LYS A 20 7.77 -9.17 -14.80
CA LYS A 20 8.11 -10.59 -15.00
C LYS A 20 7.84 -11.43 -13.76
N THR A 21 8.24 -10.95 -12.57
CA THR A 21 8.19 -11.73 -11.33
C THR A 21 6.89 -11.53 -10.55
N LYS A 22 6.16 -10.42 -10.82
CA LYS A 22 4.98 -9.96 -10.06
C LYS A 22 5.27 -9.76 -8.56
N LYS A 23 6.53 -9.51 -8.22
CA LYS A 23 7.01 -9.31 -6.85
C LYS A 23 7.63 -7.92 -6.72
N SER A 24 6.83 -6.98 -6.20
CA SER A 24 7.21 -5.57 -6.12
C SER A 24 8.39 -5.31 -5.18
N PHE A 25 8.44 -6.00 -4.03
CA PHE A 25 9.50 -5.82 -3.04
C PHE A 25 10.88 -6.24 -3.58
N GLU A 26 10.94 -7.42 -4.20
CA GLU A 26 12.19 -7.91 -4.82
C GLU A 26 12.63 -7.01 -5.99
N ALA A 27 11.66 -6.46 -6.73
CA ALA A 27 11.95 -5.54 -7.84
C ALA A 27 12.56 -4.21 -7.35
N LEU A 28 12.10 -3.68 -6.22
CA LEU A 28 12.66 -2.48 -5.61
C LEU A 28 14.11 -2.71 -5.18
N ILE A 29 14.39 -3.81 -4.50
CA ILE A 29 15.76 -4.19 -4.09
C ILE A 29 16.65 -4.33 -5.33
N PHE A 30 16.17 -5.00 -6.37
CA PHE A 30 16.90 -5.16 -7.61
C PHE A 30 17.20 -3.82 -8.31
N GLY A 31 16.23 -2.91 -8.34
CA GLY A 31 16.40 -1.57 -8.89
C GLY A 31 17.46 -0.74 -8.16
N THR A 32 17.48 -0.79 -6.82
CA THR A 32 18.52 -0.11 -6.03
C THR A 32 19.89 -0.73 -6.25
N LEU A 33 19.99 -2.06 -6.33
CA LEU A 33 21.23 -2.77 -6.67
C LEU A 33 21.79 -2.33 -8.02
N VAL A 34 20.95 -2.27 -9.06
CA VAL A 34 21.35 -1.81 -10.40
C VAL A 34 21.84 -0.37 -10.36
N ALA A 35 21.17 0.52 -9.59
CA ALA A 35 21.59 1.90 -9.44
C ALA A 35 23.00 2.01 -8.82
N TYR A 36 23.23 1.28 -7.74
CA TYR A 36 24.53 1.27 -7.06
C TYR A 36 25.64 0.62 -7.90
N LEU A 37 25.31 -0.42 -8.68
CA LEU A 37 26.24 -1.02 -9.62
C LEU A 37 26.71 -0.01 -10.70
N ILE A 38 25.82 0.84 -11.18
CA ILE A 38 26.16 1.88 -12.17
C ILE A 38 27.04 2.97 -11.53
N MET A 39 26.75 3.34 -10.27
CA MET A 39 27.50 4.41 -9.55
C MET A 39 28.88 3.96 -9.10
N TYR A 40 28.99 2.80 -8.48
CA TYR A 40 30.19 2.33 -7.78
C TYR A 40 30.90 1.17 -8.47
N LYS A 41 30.38 0.70 -9.63
CA LYS A 41 30.94 -0.43 -10.41
C LYS A 41 31.14 -1.68 -9.54
N ALA A 42 32.37 -2.22 -9.48
CA ALA A 42 32.67 -3.45 -8.72
C ALA A 42 32.61 -3.30 -7.19
N ALA A 43 32.72 -2.08 -6.66
CA ALA A 43 32.71 -1.81 -5.21
C ALA A 43 31.34 -1.38 -4.67
N PHE A 44 30.25 -1.79 -5.30
CA PHE A 44 28.89 -1.31 -4.97
C PHE A 44 28.29 -1.90 -3.69
N ILE A 45 28.77 -3.07 -3.24
CA ILE A 45 28.17 -3.82 -2.11
C ILE A 45 28.28 -3.03 -0.80
N GLY A 46 29.48 -2.48 -0.48
CA GLY A 46 29.69 -1.70 0.74
C GLY A 46 28.75 -0.49 0.83
N PRO A 47 28.82 0.44 -0.14
CA PRO A 47 27.94 1.62 -0.17
C PRO A 47 26.44 1.28 -0.19
N TRP A 48 26.05 0.17 -0.79
CA TRP A 48 24.66 -0.29 -0.80
C TRP A 48 24.22 -0.78 0.58
N CYS A 49 25.06 -1.55 1.29
CA CYS A 49 24.79 -1.95 2.67
C CYS A 49 24.72 -0.74 3.61
N ASP A 50 25.62 0.23 3.43
CA ASP A 50 25.64 1.48 4.22
C ASP A 50 24.35 2.28 4.00
N LEU A 51 23.85 2.35 2.76
CA LEU A 51 22.55 2.95 2.47
C LEU A 51 21.44 2.25 3.26
N LEU A 52 21.33 0.93 3.18
CA LEU A 52 20.28 0.17 3.87
C LEU A 52 20.34 0.39 5.38
N LEU A 53 21.54 0.39 5.96
CA LEU A 53 21.74 0.65 7.38
C LEU A 53 21.33 2.08 7.75
N SER A 54 21.69 3.07 6.93
CA SER A 54 21.34 4.46 7.17
C SER A 54 19.83 4.70 7.11
N GLU A 55 19.15 4.08 6.14
CA GLU A 55 17.69 4.18 6.00
C GLU A 55 16.94 3.50 7.17
N ILE A 56 17.41 2.33 7.61
CA ILE A 56 16.83 1.64 8.78
C ILE A 56 17.12 2.40 10.07
N SER A 57 18.27 3.09 10.17
CA SER A 57 18.64 3.87 11.34
C SER A 57 18.00 5.26 11.38
N ASN A 58 17.37 5.72 10.30
CA ASN A 58 16.68 6.99 10.26
C ASN A 58 15.44 6.97 11.16
N ALA A 59 15.31 7.96 12.05
CA ALA A 59 14.23 8.03 13.04
C ALA A 59 12.85 8.10 12.38
N ASP A 60 12.70 8.81 11.27
CA ASP A 60 11.42 8.93 10.55
C ASP A 60 11.02 7.59 9.94
N ASN A 61 11.96 6.88 9.32
CA ASN A 61 11.70 5.56 8.76
C ASN A 61 11.38 4.52 9.84
N GLN A 62 12.06 4.59 10.99
CA GLN A 62 11.76 3.73 12.15
C GLN A 62 10.35 3.97 12.68
N TYR A 63 9.94 5.25 12.76
CA TYR A 63 8.59 5.61 13.19
C TYR A 63 7.53 5.03 12.24
N ILE A 64 7.72 5.17 10.93
CA ILE A 64 6.84 4.62 9.90
C ILE A 64 6.76 3.09 9.99
N LEU A 65 7.90 2.41 10.13
CA LEU A 65 7.96 0.96 10.27
C LEU A 65 7.21 0.48 11.52
N LEU A 66 7.40 1.16 12.66
CA LEU A 66 6.70 0.83 13.91
C LEU A 66 5.20 1.06 13.77
N LEU A 67 4.79 2.16 13.15
CA LEU A 67 3.39 2.51 12.92
C LEU A 67 2.71 1.48 11.99
N CYS A 68 3.36 1.11 10.89
CA CYS A 68 2.86 0.05 9.99
C CYS A 68 2.75 -1.31 10.71
N GLY A 69 3.73 -1.66 11.56
CA GLY A 69 3.69 -2.87 12.35
C GLY A 69 2.54 -2.90 13.36
N LEU A 70 2.31 -1.80 14.06
CA LEU A 70 1.18 -1.64 15.00
C LEU A 70 -0.17 -1.74 14.28
N PHE A 71 -0.33 -1.07 13.14
CA PHE A 71 -1.56 -1.16 12.35
C PHE A 71 -1.80 -2.58 11.83
N GLY A 72 -0.75 -3.24 11.33
CA GLY A 72 -0.84 -4.64 10.91
C GLY A 72 -1.29 -5.55 12.05
N GLY A 73 -0.70 -5.40 13.24
CA GLY A 73 -1.08 -6.12 14.45
C GLY A 73 -2.53 -5.82 14.88
N PHE A 74 -2.94 -4.55 14.84
CA PHE A 74 -4.31 -4.14 15.17
C PHE A 74 -5.34 -4.76 14.22
N ILE A 75 -5.07 -4.73 12.91
CA ILE A 75 -5.94 -5.35 11.90
C ILE A 75 -6.03 -6.86 12.11
N PHE A 76 -4.89 -7.50 12.43
CA PHE A 76 -4.86 -8.93 12.74
C PHE A 76 -5.76 -9.26 13.94
N LEU A 77 -5.65 -8.50 15.04
CA LEU A 77 -6.50 -8.68 16.22
C LEU A 77 -7.99 -8.46 15.92
N LEU A 78 -8.32 -7.43 15.12
CA LEU A 78 -9.70 -7.19 14.68
C LEU A 78 -10.26 -8.37 13.87
N ARG A 79 -9.45 -9.00 13.04
CA ARG A 79 -9.85 -10.18 12.26
C ARG A 79 -10.06 -11.39 13.16
N GLU A 80 -9.14 -11.64 14.08
CA GLU A 80 -9.24 -12.75 15.03
C GLU A 80 -10.46 -12.61 15.94
N ALA A 81 -10.74 -11.39 16.42
CA ALA A 81 -11.94 -11.06 17.19
C ALA A 81 -13.24 -11.13 16.38
N LYS A 82 -13.18 -11.52 15.08
CA LYS A 82 -14.34 -11.49 14.15
C LYS A 82 -15.02 -10.13 14.03
N GLY A 83 -14.37 -9.06 14.44
CA GLY A 83 -14.88 -7.69 14.34
C GLY A 83 -15.19 -7.28 12.90
N THR A 84 -14.35 -7.69 11.95
CA THR A 84 -14.57 -7.47 10.51
C THR A 84 -15.83 -8.16 10.00
N LEU A 85 -16.17 -9.35 10.50
CA LEU A 85 -17.40 -10.06 10.14
C LEU A 85 -18.64 -9.35 10.70
N GLY A 86 -18.59 -8.88 11.95
CA GLY A 86 -19.67 -8.09 12.56
C GLY A 86 -19.95 -6.82 11.77
N PHE A 87 -18.88 -6.09 11.43
CA PHE A 87 -18.96 -4.87 10.62
C PHE A 87 -19.44 -5.14 9.18
N SER A 88 -18.94 -6.19 8.53
CA SER A 88 -19.40 -6.62 7.21
C SER A 88 -20.90 -7.00 7.22
N ASN A 89 -21.38 -7.66 8.25
CA ASN A 89 -22.80 -7.99 8.40
C ASN A 89 -23.66 -6.73 8.60
N LEU A 90 -23.19 -5.75 9.37
CA LEU A 90 -23.86 -4.47 9.52
C LEU A 90 -23.95 -3.75 8.16
N LEU A 91 -22.84 -3.63 7.44
CA LEU A 91 -22.79 -3.01 6.13
C LEU A 91 -23.66 -3.71 5.11
N SER A 92 -23.74 -5.04 5.14
CA SER A 92 -24.56 -5.83 4.21
C SER A 92 -26.05 -5.51 4.29
N ARG A 93 -26.52 -4.98 5.43
CA ARG A 93 -27.92 -4.51 5.59
C ARG A 93 -28.20 -3.25 4.78
N PHE A 94 -27.20 -2.37 4.64
CA PHE A 94 -27.30 -1.13 3.86
C PHE A 94 -27.02 -1.38 2.36
N CYS A 95 -26.14 -2.31 2.04
CA CYS A 95 -25.75 -2.66 0.68
C CYS A 95 -26.79 -3.59 0.02
N LYS A 96 -27.86 -3.00 -0.50
CA LYS A 96 -28.95 -3.77 -1.17
C LYS A 96 -28.60 -4.19 -2.60
N ASN A 97 -27.91 -3.34 -3.35
CA ASN A 97 -27.58 -3.51 -4.77
C ASN A 97 -26.08 -3.28 -5.00
N GLU A 98 -25.57 -3.74 -6.15
CA GLU A 98 -24.18 -3.55 -6.59
C GLU A 98 -23.74 -2.08 -6.53
N ARG A 99 -24.55 -1.17 -7.09
CA ARG A 99 -24.25 0.28 -7.08
C ARG A 99 -24.14 0.86 -5.68
N ILE A 100 -25.06 0.49 -4.78
CA ILE A 100 -25.04 0.94 -3.39
C ILE A 100 -23.80 0.39 -2.67
N THR A 101 -23.41 -0.85 -2.98
CA THR A 101 -22.19 -1.45 -2.42
C THR A 101 -20.94 -0.69 -2.83
N MET A 102 -20.83 -0.32 -4.11
CA MET A 102 -19.72 0.51 -4.59
C MET A 102 -19.70 1.90 -3.95
N MET A 103 -20.85 2.58 -3.88
CA MET A 103 -20.96 3.89 -3.22
C MET A 103 -20.61 3.81 -1.73
N MET A 104 -21.03 2.74 -1.05
CA MET A 104 -20.68 2.54 0.35
C MET A 104 -19.18 2.30 0.54
N SER A 105 -18.53 1.60 -0.40
CA SER A 105 -17.06 1.44 -0.38
C SER A 105 -16.33 2.79 -0.51
N VAL A 106 -16.78 3.65 -1.42
CA VAL A 106 -16.26 5.02 -1.56
C VAL A 106 -16.48 5.83 -0.29
N PHE A 107 -17.69 5.78 0.27
CA PHE A 107 -18.05 6.51 1.49
C PHE A 107 -17.20 6.09 2.68
N LEU A 108 -16.98 4.78 2.86
CA LEU A 108 -16.06 4.25 3.87
C LEU A 108 -14.62 4.71 3.64
N GLY A 109 -14.16 4.71 2.38
CA GLY A 109 -12.84 5.20 2.02
C GLY A 109 -12.65 6.68 2.36
N ILE A 110 -13.71 7.49 2.26
CA ILE A 110 -13.67 8.90 2.67
C ILE A 110 -13.70 9.06 4.19
N ILE A 111 -14.45 8.24 4.92
CA ILE A 111 -14.52 8.32 6.40
C ILE A 111 -13.20 7.90 7.05
N ILE A 112 -12.56 6.87 6.50
CA ILE A 112 -11.30 6.34 7.04
C ILE A 112 -10.12 7.09 6.37
N PHE A 113 -10.04 8.40 6.57
CA PHE A 113 -9.06 9.28 5.93
C PHE A 113 -7.75 9.42 6.70
N VAL A 114 -7.64 8.85 7.88
CA VAL A 114 -6.52 9.06 8.80
C VAL A 114 -5.20 8.61 8.18
N ASP A 115 -5.21 7.44 7.56
CA ASP A 115 -4.04 6.81 6.96
C ASP A 115 -4.47 5.95 5.77
N ASP A 116 -3.72 6.00 4.67
CA ASP A 116 -4.01 5.25 3.45
C ASP A 116 -3.88 3.74 3.65
N TYR A 117 -2.89 3.29 4.40
CA TYR A 117 -2.71 1.88 4.74
C TYR A 117 -3.88 1.32 5.54
N LEU A 118 -4.29 2.07 6.58
CA LEU A 118 -5.46 1.72 7.39
C LEU A 118 -6.73 1.69 6.54
N ASN A 119 -6.90 2.67 5.66
CA ASN A 119 -8.01 2.75 4.72
C ASN A 119 -8.06 1.51 3.82
N ILE A 120 -7.01 1.25 3.07
CA ILE A 120 -6.92 0.13 2.12
C ILE A 120 -7.21 -1.20 2.81
N MET A 121 -6.57 -1.46 3.95
CA MET A 121 -6.71 -2.71 4.67
C MET A 121 -8.09 -2.87 5.30
N THR A 122 -8.65 -1.81 5.90
CA THR A 122 -9.95 -1.88 6.57
C THR A 122 -11.10 -1.96 5.57
N VAL A 123 -11.16 -1.05 4.59
CA VAL A 123 -12.20 -1.06 3.57
C VAL A 123 -12.12 -2.35 2.74
N GLY A 124 -10.89 -2.75 2.36
CA GLY A 124 -10.67 -3.97 1.60
C GLY A 124 -11.15 -5.22 2.32
N THR A 125 -10.84 -5.37 3.60
CA THR A 125 -11.26 -6.55 4.36
C THR A 125 -12.75 -6.54 4.69
N CYS A 126 -13.33 -5.39 5.05
CA CYS A 126 -14.74 -5.29 5.43
C CYS A 126 -15.67 -5.40 4.23
N MET A 127 -15.32 -4.78 3.10
CA MET A 127 -16.17 -4.76 1.92
C MET A 127 -16.03 -6.00 1.03
N LYS A 128 -14.94 -6.76 1.15
CA LYS A 128 -14.72 -7.98 0.37
C LYS A 128 -15.91 -8.94 0.43
N ASP A 129 -16.33 -9.32 1.64
CA ASP A 129 -17.41 -10.27 1.84
C ASP A 129 -18.76 -9.73 1.37
N VAL A 130 -18.97 -8.41 1.50
CA VAL A 130 -20.17 -7.71 1.03
C VAL A 130 -20.20 -7.69 -0.49
N CYS A 131 -19.09 -7.39 -1.14
CA CYS A 131 -18.94 -7.40 -2.59
C CYS A 131 -19.18 -8.79 -3.18
N ASP A 132 -18.60 -9.83 -2.56
CA ASP A 132 -18.81 -11.22 -3.00
C ASP A 132 -20.29 -11.63 -2.91
N LYS A 133 -20.97 -11.25 -1.83
CA LYS A 133 -22.42 -11.50 -1.66
C LYS A 133 -23.29 -10.76 -2.69
N ARG A 134 -22.85 -9.58 -3.16
CA ARG A 134 -23.58 -8.72 -4.10
C ARG A 134 -23.09 -8.85 -5.55
N LYS A 135 -22.19 -9.80 -5.83
CA LYS A 135 -21.60 -10.06 -7.15
C LYS A 135 -20.85 -8.87 -7.73
N VAL A 136 -20.32 -7.98 -6.88
CA VAL A 136 -19.44 -6.89 -7.29
C VAL A 136 -18.08 -7.47 -7.62
N PRO A 137 -17.48 -7.19 -8.80
CA PRO A 137 -16.17 -7.67 -9.16
C PRO A 137 -15.12 -7.16 -8.19
N ARG A 138 -14.20 -8.02 -7.74
CA ARG A 138 -13.10 -7.63 -6.84
C ARG A 138 -12.19 -6.57 -7.44
N GLN A 139 -12.08 -6.53 -8.77
CA GLN A 139 -11.32 -5.50 -9.49
C GLN A 139 -11.94 -4.11 -9.29
N ALA A 140 -13.29 -4.02 -9.30
CA ALA A 140 -13.97 -2.75 -9.05
C ALA A 140 -13.76 -2.27 -7.61
N LEU A 141 -13.80 -3.19 -6.63
CA LEU A 141 -13.47 -2.86 -5.25
C LEU A 141 -12.03 -2.39 -5.11
N ALA A 142 -11.07 -3.10 -5.71
CA ALA A 142 -9.66 -2.71 -5.70
C ALA A 142 -9.43 -1.33 -6.29
N TYR A 143 -10.09 -1.03 -7.42
CA TYR A 143 -10.03 0.30 -8.06
C TYR A 143 -10.59 1.40 -7.15
N ILE A 144 -11.72 1.16 -6.49
CA ILE A 144 -12.33 2.13 -5.56
C ILE A 144 -11.39 2.39 -4.38
N ILE A 145 -10.82 1.36 -3.79
CA ILE A 145 -9.92 1.48 -2.64
C ILE A 145 -8.66 2.25 -3.04
N ASP A 146 -8.06 1.94 -4.18
CA ASP A 146 -6.88 2.62 -4.70
C ASP A 146 -7.16 4.09 -5.01
N SER A 147 -8.31 4.38 -5.62
CA SER A 147 -8.71 5.75 -5.98
C SER A 147 -9.20 6.60 -4.80
N THR A 148 -9.57 6.00 -3.67
CA THR A 148 -10.04 6.74 -2.48
C THR A 148 -9.00 6.77 -1.36
N GLY A 149 -8.16 5.75 -1.19
CA GLY A 149 -7.20 5.66 -0.10
C GLY A 149 -6.23 6.84 -0.09
N ALA A 150 -5.23 6.81 -0.93
CA ALA A 150 -4.19 7.83 -0.98
C ALA A 150 -4.70 9.23 -1.37
N PRO A 151 -5.58 9.41 -2.40
CA PRO A 151 -6.07 10.74 -2.75
C PRO A 151 -6.87 11.43 -1.64
N VAL A 152 -7.69 10.71 -0.90
CA VAL A 152 -8.47 11.29 0.19
C VAL A 152 -7.56 11.68 1.35
N CYS A 153 -6.57 10.84 1.70
CA CYS A 153 -5.57 11.18 2.72
C CYS A 153 -4.76 12.43 2.32
N ALA A 154 -4.41 12.59 1.04
CA ALA A 154 -3.69 13.76 0.56
C ALA A 154 -4.51 15.07 0.57
N LEU A 155 -5.85 14.97 0.47
CA LEU A 155 -6.75 16.13 0.45
C LEU A 155 -7.12 16.64 1.86
N ILE A 156 -7.09 15.78 2.87
CA ILE A 156 -7.56 16.13 4.21
C ILE A 156 -6.36 16.53 5.09
N PRO A 157 -6.35 17.75 5.66
CA PRO A 157 -5.20 18.29 6.39
C PRO A 157 -4.94 17.63 7.76
N PHE A 158 -5.71 16.65 8.17
CA PHE A 158 -5.56 15.90 9.43
C PHE A 158 -5.14 14.44 9.19
N SER A 159 -4.65 14.12 8.01
CA SER A 159 -4.13 12.80 7.69
C SER A 159 -2.66 12.65 8.07
N THR A 160 -2.13 11.42 7.97
CA THR A 160 -0.69 11.14 8.18
C THR A 160 0.22 11.72 7.09
N TRP A 161 -0.35 12.32 6.03
CA TRP A 161 0.38 12.87 4.87
C TRP A 161 0.65 14.38 4.97
N VAL A 162 0.14 15.05 5.97
CA VAL A 162 0.32 16.48 6.29
C VAL A 162 0.93 16.63 7.70
#